data_633be49b7345c8f47c99d1598bc59739
#
_entry.id   633be49b7345c8f47c99d1598bc59739
#
_cell.length_a   1.000
_cell.length_b   1.000
_cell.length_c   1.000
_cell.angle_alpha   90.00
_cell.angle_beta   90.00
_cell.angle_gamma   90.00
#
_symmetry.space_group_name_H-M   'P 1'
#
loop_
_entity.id
_entity.type
_entity.pdbx_description
1 polymer ?
#
loop_
_entity_poly.entity_id
_entity_poly.type
_entity_poly.pdbx_seq_one_letter_code
_entity_poly.pdbx_strand_id
1 'polypeptide(L)'
;MNDIFMRNVLKEISCTEYILQIIMNKTDLKVIDQTLQKDYKNLQGRSAILDCVAKDAENNHFNVEIQGENDGASPKRARYHCGLLDMNLLNPGDFFDNLPETYVIFITKNDVLGYNLPINHIRRRSNETGEIFEDGQHILYVNSKKQDDTELGRLMHDLHCEEADKMYSNVLSARVQQLKETEEGVNQMCQELEEIYNEGVERGEQSGFLRGEQSGELKKARETTLALLEMGMSVKQIAKAVNLSVETIQNWISEA
;
A
#
# COMPACT_ATOMS: atom_id res chain seq x y z
N MET A 1 14.69 5.51 -7.46
CA MET A 1 13.37 5.93 -6.95
C MET A 1 13.41 5.82 -5.44
N ASN A 2 13.25 6.92 -4.74
CA ASN A 2 13.25 6.99 -3.27
C ASN A 2 11.81 7.31 -2.82
N ASP A 3 11.20 6.42 -2.05
CA ASP A 3 9.78 6.50 -1.67
C ASP A 3 9.46 7.79 -0.89
N ILE A 4 10.35 8.18 0.03
CA ILE A 4 10.17 9.40 0.84
C ILE A 4 10.22 10.65 -0.03
N PHE A 5 11.20 10.71 -0.96
CA PHE A 5 11.33 11.82 -1.87
C PHE A 5 10.09 11.92 -2.80
N MET A 6 9.64 10.80 -3.32
CA MET A 6 8.46 10.74 -4.17
C MET A 6 7.17 11.14 -3.46
N ARG A 7 7.03 10.83 -2.17
CA ARG A 7 5.91 11.36 -1.36
C ARG A 7 5.89 12.88 -1.34
N ASN A 8 7.06 13.53 -1.19
CA ASN A 8 7.16 14.98 -1.23
C ASN A 8 6.89 15.56 -2.63
N VAL A 9 7.25 14.84 -3.70
CA VAL A 9 6.88 15.23 -5.06
C VAL A 9 5.36 15.18 -5.24
N LEU A 10 4.71 14.11 -4.79
CA LEU A 10 3.26 13.94 -4.87
C LEU A 10 2.45 14.90 -3.98
N LYS A 11 3.07 15.64 -3.04
CA LYS A 11 2.36 16.71 -2.30
C LYS A 11 1.88 17.84 -3.22
N GLU A 12 2.49 17.99 -4.38
CA GLU A 12 2.07 18.96 -5.39
C GLU A 12 1.07 18.31 -6.36
N ILE A 13 -0.16 18.83 -6.39
CA ILE A 13 -1.25 18.28 -7.24
C ILE A 13 -0.84 18.23 -8.71
N SER A 14 -0.13 19.24 -9.20
CA SER A 14 0.34 19.29 -10.59
C SER A 14 1.27 18.13 -10.95
N CYS A 15 2.06 17.63 -9.99
CA CYS A 15 2.92 16.47 -10.19
C CYS A 15 2.09 15.17 -10.28
N THR A 16 1.10 15.01 -9.39
CA THR A 16 0.18 13.87 -9.43
C THR A 16 -0.64 13.87 -10.72
N GLU A 17 -1.17 15.03 -11.11
CA GLU A 17 -1.91 15.21 -12.36
C GLU A 17 -1.05 14.80 -13.57
N TYR A 18 0.17 15.32 -13.68
CA TYR A 18 1.09 14.98 -14.76
C TYR A 18 1.40 13.47 -14.81
N ILE A 19 1.67 12.85 -13.67
CA ILE A 19 1.93 11.40 -13.59
C ILE A 19 0.71 10.61 -14.07
N LEU A 20 -0.49 10.97 -13.61
CA LEU A 20 -1.74 10.32 -14.03
C LEU A 20 -2.04 10.54 -15.50
N GLN A 21 -1.83 11.74 -16.05
CA GLN A 21 -2.00 12.02 -17.48
C GLN A 21 -1.17 11.07 -18.36
N ILE A 22 0.10 10.84 -17.99
CA ILE A 22 1.00 9.95 -18.74
C ILE A 22 0.58 8.47 -18.57
N ILE A 23 0.33 8.02 -17.34
CA ILE A 23 -0.02 6.62 -17.08
C ILE A 23 -1.34 6.24 -17.73
N MET A 24 -2.34 7.13 -17.66
CA MET A 24 -3.66 6.93 -18.22
C MET A 24 -3.74 7.25 -19.73
N ASN A 25 -2.66 7.80 -20.31
CA ASN A 25 -2.62 8.33 -21.67
C ASN A 25 -3.78 9.30 -21.95
N LYS A 26 -4.03 10.24 -21.02
CA LYS A 26 -5.16 11.16 -21.03
C LYS A 26 -4.71 12.57 -20.63
N THR A 27 -4.32 13.37 -21.63
CA THR A 27 -3.71 14.70 -21.43
C THR A 27 -4.66 15.75 -20.83
N ASP A 28 -5.98 15.52 -20.92
CA ASP A 28 -7.04 16.37 -20.38
C ASP A 28 -7.47 15.97 -18.96
N LEU A 29 -6.90 14.90 -18.38
CA LEU A 29 -7.15 14.50 -17.00
C LEU A 29 -6.79 15.65 -16.06
N LYS A 30 -7.73 16.01 -15.17
CA LYS A 30 -7.58 17.05 -14.17
C LYS A 30 -7.84 16.50 -12.78
N VAL A 31 -6.83 16.55 -11.92
CA VAL A 31 -6.96 16.19 -10.51
C VAL A 31 -7.61 17.36 -9.76
N ILE A 32 -8.76 17.10 -9.15
CA ILE A 32 -9.55 18.08 -8.39
C ILE A 32 -9.44 17.93 -6.88
N ASP A 33 -9.04 16.76 -6.41
CA ASP A 33 -8.83 16.46 -4.99
C ASP A 33 -7.74 15.41 -4.82
N GLN A 34 -6.98 15.53 -3.74
CA GLN A 34 -5.90 14.60 -3.44
C GLN A 34 -5.65 14.53 -1.93
N THR A 35 -5.39 13.35 -1.42
CA THR A 35 -4.99 13.08 -0.04
C THR A 35 -3.79 12.13 -0.04
N LEU A 36 -2.72 12.53 0.63
CA LEU A 36 -1.53 11.71 0.83
C LEU A 36 -1.64 10.92 2.14
N GLN A 37 -1.02 9.74 2.18
CA GLN A 37 -0.96 8.90 3.38
C GLN A 37 -2.35 8.69 4.01
N LYS A 38 -3.36 8.47 3.16
CA LYS A 38 -4.74 8.31 3.62
C LYS A 38 -4.90 6.99 4.37
N ASP A 39 -5.21 7.09 5.67
CA ASP A 39 -5.48 5.93 6.52
C ASP A 39 -6.91 5.42 6.26
N TYR A 40 -7.00 4.29 5.60
CA TYR A 40 -8.25 3.56 5.41
C TYR A 40 -8.43 2.55 6.53
N LYS A 41 -9.21 2.91 7.53
CA LYS A 41 -9.49 2.06 8.69
C LYS A 41 -10.44 0.94 8.32
N ASN A 42 -10.04 -0.28 8.60
CA ASN A 42 -10.92 -1.44 8.60
C ASN A 42 -11.20 -1.84 10.05
N LEU A 43 -12.40 -1.55 10.54
CA LEU A 43 -12.79 -1.80 11.94
C LEU A 43 -12.79 -3.30 12.31
N GLN A 44 -12.82 -4.19 11.33
CA GLN A 44 -12.89 -5.65 11.53
C GLN A 44 -11.65 -6.40 11.01
N GLY A 45 -10.67 -5.70 10.44
CA GLY A 45 -9.53 -6.32 9.80
C GLY A 45 -8.31 -5.41 9.71
N ARG A 46 -7.42 -5.73 8.78
CA ARG A 46 -6.19 -4.97 8.56
C ARG A 46 -6.49 -3.63 7.88
N SER A 47 -6.18 -2.53 8.54
CA SER A 47 -6.14 -1.19 7.92
C SER A 47 -4.94 -1.07 6.97
N ALA A 48 -5.01 -0.15 6.03
CA ALA A 48 -3.89 0.20 5.16
C ALA A 48 -3.82 1.71 4.98
N ILE A 49 -2.60 2.22 4.89
CA ILE A 49 -2.32 3.59 4.49
C ILE A 49 -2.04 3.55 3.00
N LEU A 50 -2.76 4.37 2.22
CA LEU A 50 -2.57 4.52 0.79
C LEU A 50 -1.69 5.74 0.52
N ASP A 51 -0.66 5.59 -0.32
CA ASP A 51 0.37 6.61 -0.50
C ASP A 51 -0.19 7.92 -1.06
N CYS A 52 -0.94 7.85 -2.14
CA CYS A 52 -1.62 9.01 -2.73
C CYS A 52 -2.98 8.61 -3.29
N VAL A 53 -4.04 9.15 -2.74
CA VAL A 53 -5.41 9.00 -3.27
C VAL A 53 -5.80 10.30 -3.95
N ALA A 54 -6.11 10.23 -5.24
CA ALA A 54 -6.51 11.36 -6.05
C ALA A 54 -7.90 11.13 -6.66
N LYS A 55 -8.59 12.22 -6.98
CA LYS A 55 -9.86 12.23 -7.69
C LYS A 55 -9.79 13.19 -8.87
N ASP A 56 -10.26 12.77 -10.04
CA ASP A 56 -10.33 13.64 -11.20
C ASP A 56 -11.71 14.32 -11.37
N ALA A 57 -11.79 15.19 -12.38
CA ALA A 57 -13.01 15.93 -12.70
C ALA A 57 -14.17 15.04 -13.21
N GLU A 58 -13.88 13.82 -13.66
CA GLU A 58 -14.86 12.83 -14.11
C GLU A 58 -15.35 11.91 -12.99
N ASN A 59 -14.90 12.18 -11.75
CA ASN A 59 -15.18 11.37 -10.56
C ASN A 59 -14.45 10.01 -10.55
N ASN A 60 -13.40 9.82 -11.34
CA ASN A 60 -12.55 8.64 -11.21
C ASN A 60 -11.66 8.78 -9.97
N HIS A 61 -11.45 7.68 -9.27
CA HIS A 61 -10.60 7.63 -8.07
C HIS A 61 -9.35 6.81 -8.32
N PHE A 62 -8.21 7.39 -7.96
CA PHE A 62 -6.89 6.81 -8.17
C PHE A 62 -6.20 6.60 -6.83
N ASN A 63 -5.67 5.41 -6.61
CA ASN A 63 -4.67 5.16 -5.59
C ASN A 63 -3.33 4.92 -6.26
N VAL A 64 -2.37 5.82 -6.07
CA VAL A 64 -1.01 5.71 -6.60
C VAL A 64 -0.07 5.27 -5.49
N GLU A 65 0.51 4.09 -5.67
CA GLU A 65 1.48 3.48 -4.77
C GLU A 65 2.85 3.45 -5.44
N ILE A 66 3.85 4.02 -4.79
CA ILE A 66 5.23 4.01 -5.28
C ILE A 66 6.04 3.03 -4.44
N GLN A 67 6.57 1.97 -5.08
CA GLN A 67 7.23 0.88 -4.39
C GLN A 67 8.69 0.74 -4.85
N GLY A 68 9.62 1.13 -3.98
CA GLY A 68 11.07 0.99 -4.19
C GLY A 68 11.57 -0.45 -4.06
N GLU A 69 10.83 -1.31 -3.34
CA GLU A 69 11.16 -2.71 -3.09
C GLU A 69 10.09 -3.65 -3.67
N ASN A 70 10.46 -4.92 -3.93
CA ASN A 70 9.59 -5.87 -4.61
C ASN A 70 8.40 -6.36 -3.76
N ASP A 71 8.53 -6.36 -2.43
CA ASP A 71 7.56 -7.01 -1.53
C ASP A 71 6.26 -6.21 -1.33
N GLY A 72 6.26 -4.95 -1.77
CA GLY A 72 5.13 -4.04 -1.57
C GLY A 72 3.97 -4.16 -2.56
N ALA A 73 4.13 -4.82 -3.71
CA ALA A 73 3.18 -4.74 -4.83
C ALA A 73 2.57 -6.10 -5.24
N SER A 74 2.30 -6.98 -4.27
CA SER A 74 1.71 -8.28 -4.60
C SER A 74 0.28 -8.15 -5.16
N PRO A 75 -0.16 -9.07 -6.06
CA PRO A 75 -1.53 -9.06 -6.59
C PRO A 75 -2.62 -9.13 -5.51
N LYS A 76 -2.34 -9.81 -4.39
CA LYS A 76 -3.27 -9.86 -3.26
C LYS A 76 -3.38 -8.51 -2.52
N ARG A 77 -2.27 -7.76 -2.42
CA ARG A 77 -2.28 -6.41 -1.85
C ARG A 77 -3.05 -5.46 -2.76
N ALA A 78 -2.82 -5.52 -4.08
CA ALA A 78 -3.56 -4.72 -5.05
C ALA A 78 -5.08 -4.95 -4.91
N ARG A 79 -5.52 -6.22 -4.88
CA ARG A 79 -6.92 -6.57 -4.65
C ARG A 79 -7.46 -6.03 -3.32
N TYR A 80 -6.64 -6.04 -2.26
CA TYR A 80 -7.03 -5.52 -0.95
C TYR A 80 -7.22 -4.00 -0.97
N HIS A 81 -6.31 -3.28 -1.64
CA HIS A 81 -6.43 -1.84 -1.82
C HIS A 81 -7.68 -1.46 -2.62
N CYS A 82 -8.03 -2.24 -3.67
CA CYS A 82 -9.29 -2.06 -4.39
C CYS A 82 -10.50 -2.12 -3.45
N GLY A 83 -10.60 -3.17 -2.64
CA GLY A 83 -11.72 -3.31 -1.69
C GLY A 83 -11.76 -2.22 -0.61
N LEU A 84 -10.59 -1.76 -0.13
CA LEU A 84 -10.53 -0.63 0.80
C LEU A 84 -10.99 0.67 0.14
N LEU A 85 -10.60 0.91 -1.10
CA LEU A 85 -11.01 2.09 -1.85
C LEU A 85 -12.53 2.09 -2.03
N ASP A 86 -13.11 1.01 -2.56
CA ASP A 86 -14.54 0.87 -2.80
C ASP A 86 -15.37 1.02 -1.51
N MET A 87 -14.92 0.39 -0.42
CA MET A 87 -15.61 0.44 0.87
C MET A 87 -15.69 1.84 1.48
N ASN A 88 -14.78 2.74 1.09
CA ASN A 88 -14.73 4.11 1.58
C ASN A 88 -15.32 5.15 0.61
N LEU A 89 -15.85 4.71 -0.54
CA LEU A 89 -16.46 5.59 -1.54
C LEU A 89 -17.97 5.64 -1.45
N LEU A 90 -18.62 4.65 -0.83
CA LEU A 90 -20.06 4.64 -0.59
C LEU A 90 -20.39 4.97 0.86
N ASN A 91 -21.44 5.75 1.06
CA ASN A 91 -22.05 5.95 2.37
C ASN A 91 -23.09 4.87 2.69
N PRO A 92 -23.42 4.67 3.97
CA PRO A 92 -24.52 3.79 4.33
C PRO A 92 -25.83 4.18 3.65
N GLY A 93 -26.39 3.26 2.86
CA GLY A 93 -27.64 3.45 2.11
C GLY A 93 -27.47 3.85 0.65
N ASP A 94 -26.25 4.14 0.19
CA ASP A 94 -25.99 4.37 -1.22
C ASP A 94 -26.17 3.09 -2.05
N PHE A 95 -26.56 3.23 -3.31
CA PHE A 95 -26.63 2.11 -4.24
C PHE A 95 -25.21 1.72 -4.70
N PHE A 96 -24.95 0.42 -4.87
CA PHE A 96 -23.65 -0.08 -5.37
C PHE A 96 -23.32 0.43 -6.77
N ASP A 97 -24.33 0.68 -7.61
CA ASP A 97 -24.17 1.24 -8.96
C ASP A 97 -23.62 2.69 -8.95
N ASN A 98 -23.55 3.34 -7.78
CA ASN A 98 -22.94 4.65 -7.62
C ASN A 98 -21.41 4.57 -7.39
N LEU A 99 -20.83 3.37 -7.32
CA LEU A 99 -19.37 3.25 -7.27
C LEU A 99 -18.75 3.86 -8.53
N PRO A 100 -17.77 4.78 -8.37
CA PRO A 100 -17.06 5.35 -9.50
C PRO A 100 -16.05 4.36 -10.09
N GLU A 101 -15.48 4.70 -11.23
CA GLU A 101 -14.27 4.04 -11.73
C GLU A 101 -13.12 4.19 -10.72
N THR A 102 -12.48 3.08 -10.36
CA THR A 102 -11.40 3.04 -9.38
C THR A 102 -10.14 2.44 -9.97
N TYR A 103 -9.00 3.10 -9.73
CA TYR A 103 -7.70 2.72 -10.26
C TYR A 103 -6.70 2.53 -9.13
N VAL A 104 -6.19 1.33 -8.96
CA VAL A 104 -5.06 1.04 -8.07
C VAL A 104 -3.79 0.90 -8.90
N ILE A 105 -2.90 1.87 -8.81
CA ILE A 105 -1.71 2.03 -9.64
C ILE A 105 -0.47 1.76 -8.80
N PHE A 106 0.26 0.70 -9.11
CA PHE A 106 1.56 0.42 -8.54
C PHE A 106 2.66 0.83 -9.51
N ILE A 107 3.45 1.85 -9.14
CA ILE A 107 4.69 2.21 -9.84
C ILE A 107 5.82 1.47 -9.12
N THR A 108 6.37 0.45 -9.76
CA THR A 108 7.34 -0.46 -9.13
C THR A 108 8.72 -0.31 -9.74
N LYS A 109 9.75 -0.38 -8.89
CA LYS A 109 11.15 -0.32 -9.34
C LYS A 109 11.54 -1.47 -10.26
N ASN A 110 10.92 -2.63 -10.06
CA ASN A 110 11.17 -3.84 -10.85
C ASN A 110 9.87 -4.39 -11.43
N ASP A 111 9.99 -5.28 -12.44
CA ASP A 111 8.85 -5.98 -13.03
C ASP A 111 8.31 -7.05 -12.06
N VAL A 112 7.32 -6.69 -11.27
CA VAL A 112 6.71 -7.57 -10.26
C VAL A 112 5.94 -8.73 -10.89
N LEU A 113 5.35 -8.53 -12.08
CA LEU A 113 4.56 -9.56 -12.77
C LEU A 113 5.39 -10.45 -13.70
N GLY A 114 6.63 -10.05 -14.04
CA GLY A 114 7.52 -10.81 -14.91
C GLY A 114 7.15 -10.79 -16.38
N TYR A 115 6.25 -9.90 -16.82
CA TYR A 115 5.78 -9.85 -18.21
C TYR A 115 6.65 -8.98 -19.12
N ASN A 116 7.63 -8.29 -18.56
CA ASN A 116 8.56 -7.40 -19.27
C ASN A 116 7.88 -6.27 -20.06
N LEU A 117 6.68 -5.86 -19.64
CA LEU A 117 5.93 -4.75 -20.23
C LEU A 117 6.16 -3.46 -19.44
N PRO A 118 6.07 -2.27 -20.08
CA PRO A 118 6.16 -0.99 -19.39
C PRO A 118 4.97 -0.75 -18.47
N ILE A 119 3.78 -1.21 -18.86
CA ILE A 119 2.55 -1.12 -18.09
C ILE A 119 1.71 -2.39 -18.29
N ASN A 120 1.11 -2.88 -17.22
CA ASN A 120 0.16 -3.98 -17.24
C ASN A 120 -1.17 -3.48 -16.66
N HIS A 121 -2.24 -3.52 -17.45
CA HIS A 121 -3.58 -3.19 -17.03
C HIS A 121 -4.36 -4.47 -16.75
N ILE A 122 -4.73 -4.69 -15.50
CA ILE A 122 -5.42 -5.88 -15.03
C ILE A 122 -6.90 -5.54 -14.83
N ARG A 123 -7.77 -6.32 -15.48
CA ARG A 123 -9.24 -6.25 -15.36
C ARG A 123 -9.80 -7.66 -15.22
N ARG A 124 -10.98 -7.78 -14.59
CA ARG A 124 -11.70 -9.06 -14.51
C ARG A 124 -12.32 -9.43 -15.87
N ARG A 125 -12.41 -10.74 -16.11
CA ARG A 125 -13.03 -11.30 -17.32
C ARG A 125 -13.88 -12.51 -16.96
N SER A 126 -14.95 -12.75 -17.74
CA SER A 126 -15.66 -14.02 -17.73
C SER A 126 -14.76 -15.10 -18.33
N ASN A 127 -14.59 -16.22 -17.65
CA ASN A 127 -13.82 -17.35 -18.17
C ASN A 127 -14.51 -18.02 -19.37
N GLU A 128 -15.83 -17.97 -19.41
CA GLU A 128 -16.68 -18.64 -20.40
C GLU A 128 -16.71 -17.87 -21.72
N THR A 129 -16.79 -16.55 -21.66
CA THR A 129 -16.93 -15.69 -22.87
C THR A 129 -15.63 -14.99 -23.24
N GLY A 130 -14.70 -14.80 -22.29
CA GLY A 130 -13.51 -13.98 -22.43
C GLY A 130 -13.78 -12.47 -22.39
N GLU A 131 -15.05 -12.07 -22.23
CA GLU A 131 -15.45 -10.67 -22.15
C GLU A 131 -15.02 -10.02 -20.84
N ILE A 132 -14.74 -8.72 -20.87
CA ILE A 132 -14.41 -7.94 -19.69
C ILE A 132 -15.65 -7.84 -18.79
N PHE A 133 -15.45 -8.05 -17.50
CA PHE A 133 -16.47 -7.80 -16.49
C PHE A 133 -16.40 -6.30 -16.13
N GLU A 134 -17.35 -5.53 -16.65
CA GLU A 134 -17.37 -4.06 -16.59
C GLU A 134 -17.80 -3.57 -15.18
N ASP A 135 -16.95 -3.83 -14.19
CA ASP A 135 -17.19 -3.48 -12.79
C ASP A 135 -16.52 -2.16 -12.36
N GLY A 136 -15.91 -1.44 -13.29
CA GLY A 136 -15.26 -0.15 -13.03
C GLY A 136 -13.99 -0.22 -12.18
N GLN A 137 -13.45 -1.43 -11.91
CA GLN A 137 -12.25 -1.60 -11.08
C GLN A 137 -11.03 -1.96 -11.92
N HIS A 138 -9.96 -1.18 -11.77
CA HIS A 138 -8.73 -1.30 -12.54
C HIS A 138 -7.51 -1.43 -11.64
N ILE A 139 -6.57 -2.31 -12.01
CA ILE A 139 -5.26 -2.39 -11.38
C ILE A 139 -4.21 -2.18 -12.47
N LEU A 140 -3.29 -1.23 -12.25
CA LEU A 140 -2.18 -0.95 -13.16
C LEU A 140 -0.86 -1.24 -12.46
N TYR A 141 0.00 -1.99 -13.13
CA TYR A 141 1.39 -2.17 -12.73
C TYR A 141 2.28 -1.46 -13.74
N VAL A 142 2.98 -0.42 -13.28
CA VAL A 142 3.91 0.38 -14.08
C VAL A 142 5.33 -0.01 -13.70
N ASN A 143 6.07 -0.53 -14.66
CA ASN A 143 7.45 -0.99 -14.48
C ASN A 143 8.42 0.16 -14.72
N SER A 144 8.88 0.82 -13.66
CA SER A 144 9.77 1.99 -13.77
C SER A 144 11.21 1.67 -14.24
N LYS A 145 11.53 0.39 -14.40
CA LYS A 145 12.79 -0.01 -15.05
C LYS A 145 12.79 0.23 -16.57
N LYS A 146 11.60 0.38 -17.17
CA LYS A 146 11.46 0.69 -18.60
C LYS A 146 11.54 2.20 -18.79
N GLN A 147 12.70 2.66 -19.27
CA GLN A 147 13.05 4.09 -19.47
C GLN A 147 13.42 4.33 -20.93
N ASP A 148 12.53 3.92 -21.84
CA ASP A 148 12.68 4.17 -23.26
C ASP A 148 12.26 5.61 -23.64
N ASP A 149 12.35 5.96 -24.93
CA ASP A 149 12.06 7.30 -25.42
C ASP A 149 10.56 7.58 -25.62
N THR A 150 9.68 6.79 -25.02
CA THR A 150 8.24 7.07 -24.93
C THR A 150 7.95 8.06 -23.81
N GLU A 151 6.76 8.68 -23.82
CA GLU A 151 6.32 9.57 -22.72
C GLU A 151 6.34 8.84 -21.37
N LEU A 152 5.86 7.59 -21.32
CA LEU A 152 5.89 6.76 -20.12
C LEU A 152 7.35 6.44 -19.72
N GLY A 153 8.21 6.09 -20.67
CA GLY A 153 9.63 5.80 -20.41
C GLY A 153 10.39 7.03 -19.88
N ARG A 154 10.12 8.21 -20.42
CA ARG A 154 10.66 9.49 -19.93
C ARG A 154 10.14 9.81 -18.53
N LEU A 155 8.85 9.59 -18.24
CA LEU A 155 8.32 9.70 -16.88
C LEU A 155 9.04 8.74 -15.93
N MET A 156 9.23 7.48 -16.32
CA MET A 156 9.95 6.50 -15.49
C MET A 156 11.41 6.92 -15.26
N HIS A 157 12.09 7.51 -16.26
CA HIS A 157 13.40 8.12 -16.08
C HIS A 157 13.36 9.21 -15.01
N ASP A 158 12.43 10.15 -15.10
CA ASP A 158 12.32 11.28 -14.19
C ASP A 158 12.07 10.84 -12.74
N LEU A 159 11.26 9.80 -12.53
CA LEU A 159 11.04 9.22 -11.19
C LEU A 159 12.29 8.59 -10.56
N HIS A 160 13.32 8.29 -11.37
CA HIS A 160 14.62 7.79 -10.91
C HIS A 160 15.69 8.88 -10.91
N CYS A 161 15.44 10.02 -11.57
CA CYS A 161 16.39 11.11 -11.71
C CYS A 161 16.53 11.91 -10.41
N GLU A 162 17.75 12.16 -9.99
CA GLU A 162 18.04 12.94 -8.79
C GLU A 162 18.37 14.41 -9.08
N GLU A 163 18.64 14.73 -10.34
CA GLU A 163 19.07 16.06 -10.80
C GLU A 163 17.95 16.68 -11.63
N ALA A 164 17.42 17.82 -11.17
CA ALA A 164 16.28 18.49 -11.80
C ALA A 164 16.54 18.88 -13.27
N ASP A 165 17.77 19.30 -13.57
CA ASP A 165 18.21 19.72 -14.91
C ASP A 165 18.32 18.56 -15.93
N LYS A 166 18.32 17.32 -15.45
CA LYS A 166 18.35 16.11 -16.28
C LYS A 166 16.96 15.49 -16.52
N MET A 167 15.92 16.06 -15.94
CA MET A 167 14.54 15.58 -16.10
C MET A 167 13.94 16.07 -17.43
N TYR A 168 13.12 15.22 -18.04
CA TYR A 168 12.34 15.55 -19.23
C TYR A 168 11.13 16.43 -18.91
N SER A 169 10.50 16.22 -17.76
CA SER A 169 9.31 16.94 -17.33
C SER A 169 9.66 18.24 -16.62
N ASN A 170 9.21 19.37 -17.15
CA ASN A 170 9.32 20.66 -16.48
C ASN A 170 8.56 20.70 -15.14
N VAL A 171 7.43 19.99 -15.04
CA VAL A 171 6.60 19.95 -13.80
C VAL A 171 7.36 19.25 -12.69
N LEU A 172 7.89 18.06 -12.96
CA LEU A 172 8.66 17.30 -11.97
C LEU A 172 10.00 17.98 -11.67
N SER A 173 10.70 18.48 -12.69
CA SER A 173 11.96 19.22 -12.54
C SER A 173 11.80 20.43 -11.62
N ALA A 174 10.78 21.28 -11.83
CA ALA A 174 10.51 22.43 -11.00
C ALA A 174 10.25 22.05 -9.54
N ARG A 175 9.49 20.98 -9.31
CA ARG A 175 9.20 20.48 -7.96
C ARG A 175 10.45 19.93 -7.29
N VAL A 176 11.27 19.15 -8.00
CA VAL A 176 12.54 18.61 -7.49
C VAL A 176 13.50 19.73 -7.13
N GLN A 177 13.61 20.74 -7.99
CA GLN A 177 14.43 21.92 -7.75
C GLN A 177 13.94 22.67 -6.48
N GLN A 178 12.65 22.92 -6.34
CA GLN A 178 12.09 23.53 -5.16
C GLN A 178 12.43 22.75 -3.87
N LEU A 179 12.27 21.42 -3.88
CA LEU A 179 12.53 20.58 -2.72
C LEU A 179 14.02 20.53 -2.32
N LYS A 180 14.94 20.63 -3.30
CA LYS A 180 16.38 20.47 -3.04
C LYS A 180 17.14 21.79 -2.87
N GLU A 181 16.70 22.85 -3.52
CA GLU A 181 17.45 24.09 -3.61
C GLU A 181 16.88 25.23 -2.76
N THR A 182 15.65 25.09 -2.24
CA THR A 182 15.07 26.08 -1.36
C THR A 182 15.17 25.66 0.13
N GLU A 183 15.37 26.63 1.00
CA GLU A 183 15.40 26.38 2.46
C GLU A 183 14.08 25.77 2.95
N GLU A 184 12.94 26.23 2.41
CA GLU A 184 11.62 25.69 2.72
C GLU A 184 11.48 24.22 2.27
N GLY A 185 11.92 23.88 1.06
CA GLY A 185 11.89 22.53 0.53
C GLY A 185 12.74 21.56 1.33
N VAL A 186 13.97 21.97 1.68
CA VAL A 186 14.86 21.17 2.53
C VAL A 186 14.25 20.94 3.91
N ASN A 187 13.67 21.97 4.53
CA ASN A 187 12.98 21.85 5.82
C ASN A 187 11.77 20.92 5.72
N GLN A 188 10.97 21.02 4.66
CA GLN A 188 9.83 20.13 4.41
C GLN A 188 10.28 18.66 4.32
N MET A 189 11.38 18.37 3.63
CA MET A 189 11.94 17.02 3.53
C MET A 189 12.46 16.51 4.88
N CYS A 190 13.10 17.37 5.67
CA CYS A 190 13.58 17.00 7.01
C CYS A 190 12.40 16.67 7.95
N GLN A 191 11.34 17.46 7.94
CA GLN A 191 10.13 17.20 8.73
C GLN A 191 9.48 15.87 8.34
N GLU A 192 9.33 15.58 7.06
CA GLU A 192 8.77 14.32 6.58
C GLU A 192 9.61 13.11 7.03
N LEU A 193 10.93 13.23 6.98
CA LEU A 193 11.82 12.19 7.49
C LEU A 193 11.64 11.95 8.98
N GLU A 194 11.48 13.01 9.77
CA GLU A 194 11.25 12.92 11.21
C GLU A 194 9.88 12.30 11.52
N GLU A 195 8.84 12.68 10.78
CA GLU A 195 7.50 12.10 10.90
C GLU A 195 7.52 10.58 10.60
N ILE A 196 8.14 10.18 9.49
CA ILE A 196 8.27 8.75 9.12
C ILE A 196 9.07 7.96 10.16
N TYR A 197 10.15 8.56 10.69
CA TYR A 197 10.93 7.93 11.77
C TYR A 197 10.07 7.71 13.01
N ASN A 198 9.34 8.74 13.46
CA ASN A 198 8.48 8.68 14.64
C ASN A 198 7.34 7.67 14.46
N GLU A 199 6.68 7.64 13.29
CA GLU A 199 5.68 6.63 12.96
C GLU A 199 6.27 5.21 12.96
N GLY A 200 7.49 5.04 12.45
CA GLY A 200 8.19 3.76 12.47
C GLY A 200 8.48 3.27 13.89
N VAL A 201 8.92 4.18 14.76
CA VAL A 201 9.14 3.89 16.19
C VAL A 201 7.84 3.50 16.87
N GLU A 202 6.78 4.29 16.72
CA GLU A 202 5.47 4.02 17.33
C GLU A 202 4.88 2.68 16.90
N ARG A 203 4.91 2.39 15.59
CA ARG A 203 4.46 1.08 15.06
C ARG A 203 5.32 -0.08 15.57
N GLY A 204 6.64 0.14 15.68
CA GLY A 204 7.57 -0.82 16.25
C GLY A 204 7.27 -1.14 17.72
N GLU A 205 7.02 -0.12 18.52
CA GLU A 205 6.65 -0.24 19.94
C GLU A 205 5.31 -0.96 20.11
N GLN A 206 4.27 -0.56 19.36
CA GLN A 206 2.95 -1.22 19.38
C GLN A 206 3.03 -2.70 18.97
N SER A 207 3.74 -2.99 17.88
CA SER A 207 3.95 -4.36 17.42
C SER A 207 4.77 -5.18 18.42
N GLY A 208 5.79 -4.58 19.00
CA GLY A 208 6.62 -5.20 20.03
C GLY A 208 5.81 -5.50 21.30
N PHE A 209 4.98 -4.56 21.73
CA PHE A 209 4.09 -4.73 22.89
C PHE A 209 3.12 -5.90 22.67
N LEU A 210 2.39 -5.91 21.55
CA LEU A 210 1.42 -6.97 21.23
C LEU A 210 2.09 -8.35 21.12
N ARG A 211 3.27 -8.43 20.48
CA ARG A 211 4.03 -9.69 20.40
C ARG A 211 4.54 -10.14 21.77
N GLY A 212 4.97 -9.18 22.59
CA GLY A 212 5.43 -9.44 23.96
C GLY A 212 4.30 -9.98 24.85
N GLU A 213 3.11 -9.37 24.76
CA GLU A 213 1.91 -9.82 25.48
C GLU A 213 1.51 -11.25 25.07
N GLN A 214 1.36 -11.50 23.76
CA GLN A 214 1.03 -12.83 23.23
C GLN A 214 2.06 -13.89 23.62
N SER A 215 3.37 -13.56 23.51
CA SER A 215 4.44 -14.46 23.90
C SER A 215 4.43 -14.73 25.40
N GLY A 216 4.17 -13.71 26.22
CA GLY A 216 4.04 -13.81 27.67
C GLY A 216 2.86 -14.69 28.08
N GLU A 217 1.69 -14.49 27.45
CA GLU A 217 0.50 -15.33 27.69
C GLU A 217 0.75 -16.80 27.34
N LEU A 218 1.35 -17.08 26.19
CA LEU A 218 1.70 -18.44 25.76
C LEU A 218 2.70 -19.10 26.73
N LYS A 219 3.72 -18.35 27.15
CA LYS A 219 4.72 -18.85 28.12
C LYS A 219 4.05 -19.20 29.46
N LYS A 220 3.22 -18.30 29.96
CA LYS A 220 2.47 -18.53 31.21
C LYS A 220 1.49 -19.71 31.09
N ALA A 221 0.79 -19.83 29.94
CA ALA A 221 -0.09 -20.96 29.69
C ALA A 221 0.68 -22.29 29.65
N ARG A 222 1.90 -22.31 29.07
CA ARG A 222 2.78 -23.49 29.04
C ARG A 222 3.24 -23.88 30.44
N GLU A 223 3.71 -22.93 31.25
CA GLU A 223 4.10 -23.15 32.65
C GLU A 223 2.91 -23.69 33.47
N THR A 224 1.72 -23.10 33.32
CA THR A 224 0.50 -23.55 33.97
C THR A 224 0.11 -24.97 33.54
N THR A 225 0.26 -25.29 32.25
CA THR A 225 -0.01 -26.62 31.70
C THR A 225 0.85 -27.68 32.39
N LEU A 226 2.13 -27.46 32.54
CA LEU A 226 3.04 -28.40 33.18
C LEU A 226 2.69 -28.58 34.68
N ALA A 227 2.42 -27.50 35.38
CA ALA A 227 2.01 -27.56 36.81
C ALA A 227 0.69 -28.32 37.01
N LEU A 228 -0.31 -28.11 36.15
CA LEU A 228 -1.59 -28.83 36.24
C LEU A 228 -1.46 -30.31 35.85
N LEU A 229 -0.54 -30.65 34.96
CA LEU A 229 -0.20 -32.03 34.62
C LEU A 229 0.42 -32.76 35.82
N GLU A 230 1.38 -32.13 36.51
CA GLU A 230 2.00 -32.67 37.74
C GLU A 230 0.93 -32.90 38.86
N MET A 231 -0.11 -32.07 38.90
CA MET A 231 -1.25 -32.23 39.82
C MET A 231 -2.22 -33.35 39.38
N GLY A 232 -1.95 -34.06 38.29
CA GLY A 232 -2.73 -35.21 37.81
C GLY A 232 -3.97 -34.84 37.01
N MET A 233 -4.11 -33.63 36.51
CA MET A 233 -5.22 -33.23 35.64
C MET A 233 -5.12 -33.84 34.25
N SER A 234 -6.24 -34.22 33.68
CA SER A 234 -6.28 -34.74 32.31
C SER A 234 -6.05 -33.63 31.28
N VAL A 235 -5.44 -34.00 30.12
CA VAL A 235 -5.17 -33.06 29.00
C VAL A 235 -6.39 -32.23 28.59
N LYS A 236 -7.61 -32.85 28.60
CA LYS A 236 -8.85 -32.13 28.29
C LYS A 236 -9.21 -31.07 29.32
N GLN A 237 -8.97 -31.35 30.60
CA GLN A 237 -9.22 -30.38 31.68
C GLN A 237 -8.21 -29.23 31.61
N ILE A 238 -6.95 -29.54 31.36
CA ILE A 238 -5.88 -28.54 31.19
C ILE A 238 -6.19 -27.64 30.01
N ALA A 239 -6.53 -28.20 28.84
CA ALA A 239 -6.89 -27.44 27.64
C ALA A 239 -8.02 -26.42 27.90
N LYS A 240 -9.06 -26.85 28.66
CA LYS A 240 -10.15 -25.98 29.09
C LYS A 240 -9.69 -24.90 30.09
N ALA A 241 -8.78 -25.23 31.03
CA ALA A 241 -8.30 -24.30 32.04
C ALA A 241 -7.44 -23.18 31.46
N VAL A 242 -6.60 -23.49 30.48
CA VAL A 242 -5.71 -22.49 29.81
C VAL A 242 -6.29 -21.93 28.52
N ASN A 243 -7.53 -22.30 28.16
CA ASN A 243 -8.24 -21.86 26.95
C ASN A 243 -7.48 -22.09 25.63
N LEU A 244 -6.86 -23.28 25.50
CA LEU A 244 -6.12 -23.69 24.32
C LEU A 244 -6.63 -25.03 23.79
N SER A 245 -6.24 -25.38 22.55
CA SER A 245 -6.63 -26.66 21.94
C SER A 245 -5.95 -27.85 22.64
N VAL A 246 -6.64 -29.00 22.66
CA VAL A 246 -6.07 -30.26 23.17
C VAL A 246 -4.79 -30.63 22.45
N GLU A 247 -4.72 -30.38 21.14
CA GLU A 247 -3.55 -30.62 20.31
C GLU A 247 -2.35 -29.79 20.75
N THR A 248 -2.55 -28.49 21.03
CA THR A 248 -1.50 -27.61 21.55
C THR A 248 -0.92 -28.12 22.87
N ILE A 249 -1.82 -28.55 23.79
CA ILE A 249 -1.38 -29.10 25.10
C ILE A 249 -0.61 -30.41 24.91
N GLN A 250 -1.05 -31.29 24.02
CA GLN A 250 -0.34 -32.56 23.74
C GLN A 250 1.07 -32.30 23.17
N ASN A 251 1.20 -31.33 22.25
CA ASN A 251 2.49 -30.96 21.71
C ASN A 251 3.44 -30.43 22.80
N TRP A 252 2.96 -29.56 23.68
CA TRP A 252 3.79 -29.04 24.79
C TRP A 252 4.23 -30.13 25.79
N ILE A 253 3.38 -31.11 26.04
CA ILE A 253 3.69 -32.24 26.92
C ILE A 253 4.73 -33.16 26.26
N SER A 254 4.67 -33.34 24.94
CA SER A 254 5.62 -34.17 24.21
C SER A 254 7.00 -33.54 24.05
N GLU A 255 7.12 -32.21 24.20
CA GLU A 255 8.34 -31.44 24.12
C GLU A 255 9.01 -31.20 25.50
N ALA A 256 8.35 -31.59 26.59
CA ALA A 256 8.81 -31.39 27.97
C ALA A 256 9.50 -32.63 28.53
#